data_d571a34eb0e6b8645fbc537f21058c49
#
_entry.id   d571a34eb0e6b8645fbc537f21058c49
#
_cell.length_a   1.000
_cell.length_b   1.000
_cell.length_c   1.000
_cell.angle_alpha   90.00
_cell.angle_beta   90.00
_cell.angle_gamma   90.00
#
_symmetry.space_group_name_H-M   'P 1'
#
loop_
_entity.id
_entity.type
_entity.pdbx_description
1 polymer ?
#
loop_
_entity_poly.entity_id
_entity_poly.type
_entity_poly.pdbx_seq_one_letter_code
_entity_poly.pdbx_strand_id
1 'polypeptide(L)'
;DNINELTRENLTGIRVVRAFNAEGYQEDKFEVGNTELTNTQMFNQRAMSAMSPVIYLVMNTLTLSIYFVGSRLIDSASMMDKLPLFADMVVFSSYAMQVIMSFLMLAMIFIMYPRAQVSAQRIAEVLDTKPSIKDGKVNSDETDKKGEIEFKNVSFKYPDGDDYVLKNISFTAHQGETVAIIGSTGSGKTTMINLIPRFYDATEGTILVDGVDVKDYNQEFLHNKLGYVPQKAVMFSGSVNYNVAYGDNGKGEISEDTIKKAVEIAQAEEFVEKMPEKYEAHVAQGGTNLSGGQKQRLAIARAIARNPEIYIFDDSFSALDYKTDYTL
;
A
#
# COMPACT_ATOMS: atom_id res chain seq x y z
N ASP A 1 -17.35 -2.68 6.41
CA ASP A 1 -16.60 -1.80 5.49
C ASP A 1 -17.18 -0.39 5.43
N ASN A 2 -18.49 -0.24 5.32
CA ASN A 2 -19.19 1.05 5.22
C ASN A 2 -18.83 2.06 6.33
N ILE A 3 -18.84 1.66 7.62
CA ILE A 3 -18.46 2.56 8.73
C ILE A 3 -16.99 3.02 8.66
N ASN A 4 -16.08 2.13 8.24
CA ASN A 4 -14.68 2.49 8.07
C ASN A 4 -14.50 3.51 6.93
N GLU A 5 -15.28 3.37 5.86
CA GLU A 5 -15.27 4.31 4.73
C GLU A 5 -15.80 5.67 5.16
N LEU A 6 -16.96 5.71 5.84
CA LEU A 6 -17.55 6.93 6.39
C LEU A 6 -16.61 7.64 7.38
N THR A 7 -15.95 6.87 8.24
CA THR A 7 -14.98 7.42 9.20
C THR A 7 -13.76 8.02 8.49
N ARG A 8 -13.21 7.34 7.47
CA ARG A 8 -12.11 7.87 6.66
C ARG A 8 -12.48 9.14 5.92
N GLU A 9 -13.65 9.14 5.29
CA GLU A 9 -14.18 10.32 4.60
C GLU A 9 -14.25 11.51 5.55
N ASN A 10 -14.83 11.31 6.74
CA ASN A 10 -14.95 12.35 7.75
C ASN A 10 -13.58 12.85 8.26
N LEU A 11 -12.66 11.94 8.59
CA LEU A 11 -11.32 12.31 9.06
C LEU A 11 -10.52 13.08 7.99
N THR A 12 -10.61 12.65 6.74
CA THR A 12 -9.93 13.33 5.63
C THR A 12 -10.55 14.70 5.36
N GLY A 13 -11.87 14.79 5.42
CA GLY A 13 -12.66 16.00 5.15
C GLY A 13 -12.94 16.88 6.34
N ILE A 14 -12.41 16.62 7.54
CA ILE A 14 -12.83 17.28 8.80
C ILE A 14 -12.80 18.82 8.75
N ARG A 15 -11.84 19.39 8.05
CA ARG A 15 -11.74 20.84 7.87
C ARG A 15 -12.88 21.38 7.01
N VAL A 16 -13.28 20.64 5.99
CA VAL A 16 -14.40 21.00 5.10
C VAL A 16 -15.72 20.89 5.88
N VAL A 17 -15.92 19.79 6.60
CA VAL A 17 -17.09 19.58 7.45
C VAL A 17 -17.28 20.76 8.39
N ARG A 18 -16.22 21.19 9.08
CA ARG A 18 -16.26 22.32 10.02
C ARG A 18 -16.42 23.67 9.32
N ALA A 19 -15.76 23.88 8.18
CA ALA A 19 -15.85 25.13 7.45
C ALA A 19 -17.26 25.39 6.88
N PHE A 20 -18.01 24.34 6.61
CA PHE A 20 -19.38 24.41 6.07
C PHE A 20 -20.48 24.11 7.09
N ASN A 21 -20.16 23.98 8.39
CA ASN A 21 -21.08 23.64 9.47
C ASN A 21 -21.90 22.35 9.16
N ALA A 22 -21.23 21.36 8.61
CA ALA A 22 -21.86 20.13 8.14
C ALA A 22 -21.73 18.96 9.16
N GLU A 23 -21.43 19.26 10.44
CA GLU A 23 -21.26 18.25 11.49
C GLU A 23 -22.54 17.42 11.65
N GLY A 24 -23.71 18.06 11.77
CA GLY A 24 -24.99 17.37 11.91
C GLY A 24 -25.28 16.42 10.75
N TYR A 25 -24.98 16.84 9.52
CA TYR A 25 -25.14 15.97 8.35
C TYR A 25 -24.23 14.74 8.43
N GLN A 26 -22.98 14.90 8.87
CA GLN A 26 -22.03 13.78 9.00
C GLN A 26 -22.40 12.86 10.17
N GLU A 27 -22.94 13.40 11.27
CA GLU A 27 -23.46 12.62 12.39
C GLU A 27 -24.65 11.77 11.96
N ASP A 28 -25.62 12.35 11.25
CA ASP A 28 -26.78 11.61 10.72
C ASP A 28 -26.34 10.51 9.75
N LYS A 29 -25.42 10.81 8.84
CA LYS A 29 -24.87 9.84 7.88
C LYS A 29 -24.17 8.68 8.58
N PHE A 30 -23.39 8.97 9.63
CA PHE A 30 -22.70 7.96 10.44
C PHE A 30 -23.70 7.12 11.23
N GLU A 31 -24.73 7.75 11.84
CA GLU A 31 -25.72 7.07 12.68
C GLU A 31 -26.57 6.07 11.86
N VAL A 32 -26.87 6.37 10.60
CA VAL A 32 -27.52 5.41 9.69
C VAL A 32 -26.67 4.15 9.54
N GLY A 33 -25.38 4.29 9.21
CA GLY A 33 -24.46 3.16 9.06
C GLY A 33 -24.23 2.41 10.39
N ASN A 34 -24.13 3.14 11.51
CA ASN A 34 -23.97 2.60 12.84
C ASN A 34 -25.20 1.77 13.28
N THR A 35 -26.40 2.27 13.00
CA THR A 35 -27.65 1.57 13.30
C THR A 35 -27.76 0.27 12.50
N GLU A 36 -27.42 0.28 11.22
CA GLU A 36 -27.41 -0.92 10.37
C GLU A 36 -26.44 -1.97 10.91
N LEU A 37 -25.21 -1.57 11.24
CA LEU A 37 -24.21 -2.46 11.84
C LEU A 37 -24.67 -3.00 13.19
N THR A 38 -25.22 -2.13 14.05
CA THR A 38 -25.71 -2.49 15.37
C THR A 38 -26.83 -3.53 15.27
N ASN A 39 -27.79 -3.33 14.38
CA ASN A 39 -28.90 -4.28 14.19
C ASN A 39 -28.39 -5.64 13.70
N THR A 40 -27.44 -5.66 12.77
CA THR A 40 -26.84 -6.89 12.28
C THR A 40 -26.05 -7.62 13.39
N GLN A 41 -25.26 -6.90 14.17
CA GLN A 41 -24.52 -7.47 15.30
C GLN A 41 -25.45 -7.96 16.41
N MET A 42 -26.50 -7.20 16.74
CA MET A 42 -27.51 -7.59 17.73
C MET A 42 -28.21 -8.89 17.34
N PHE A 43 -28.58 -9.05 16.07
CA PHE A 43 -29.16 -10.29 15.59
C PHE A 43 -28.20 -11.48 15.77
N ASN A 44 -26.95 -11.32 15.32
CA ASN A 44 -25.92 -12.35 15.47
C ASN A 44 -25.65 -12.68 16.94
N GLN A 45 -25.55 -11.67 17.79
CA GLN A 45 -25.26 -11.86 19.21
C GLN A 45 -26.44 -12.55 19.94
N ARG A 46 -27.70 -12.20 19.61
CA ARG A 46 -28.86 -12.88 20.15
C ARG A 46 -28.93 -14.36 19.74
N ALA A 47 -28.64 -14.65 18.47
CA ALA A 47 -28.56 -16.04 17.97
C ALA A 47 -27.47 -16.83 18.70
N MET A 48 -26.27 -16.27 18.83
CA MET A 48 -25.14 -16.91 19.51
C MET A 48 -25.37 -17.08 21.02
N SER A 49 -25.97 -16.11 21.69
CA SER A 49 -26.27 -16.22 23.14
C SER A 49 -27.34 -17.24 23.47
N ALA A 50 -28.24 -17.56 22.53
CA ALA A 50 -29.21 -18.64 22.71
C ALA A 50 -28.61 -20.05 22.57
N MET A 51 -27.49 -20.19 21.84
CA MET A 51 -26.84 -21.49 21.62
C MET A 51 -26.32 -22.11 22.93
N SER A 52 -25.62 -21.34 23.77
CA SER A 52 -25.01 -21.88 24.99
C SER A 52 -26.04 -22.49 25.96
N PRO A 53 -27.14 -21.84 26.33
CA PRO A 53 -28.18 -22.40 27.18
C PRO A 53 -28.79 -23.68 26.59
N VAL A 54 -29.03 -23.71 25.28
CA VAL A 54 -29.59 -24.90 24.60
C VAL A 54 -28.62 -26.07 24.68
N ILE A 55 -27.35 -25.84 24.43
CA ILE A 55 -26.30 -26.87 24.51
C ILE A 55 -26.23 -27.45 25.95
N TYR A 56 -26.16 -26.54 26.96
CA TYR A 56 -26.15 -26.99 28.36
C TYR A 56 -27.41 -27.77 28.75
N LEU A 57 -28.56 -27.35 28.25
CA LEU A 57 -29.82 -28.10 28.49
C LEU A 57 -29.75 -29.53 27.92
N VAL A 58 -29.28 -29.66 26.68
CA VAL A 58 -29.11 -30.97 26.02
C VAL A 58 -28.10 -31.82 26.78
N MET A 59 -26.94 -31.27 27.15
CA MET A 59 -25.90 -31.97 27.90
C MET A 59 -26.43 -32.51 29.26
N ASN A 60 -27.06 -31.63 30.02
CA ASN A 60 -27.58 -32.01 31.34
C ASN A 60 -28.72 -32.99 31.25
N THR A 61 -29.59 -32.86 30.25
CA THR A 61 -30.69 -33.81 29.99
C THR A 61 -30.13 -35.20 29.63
N LEU A 62 -29.11 -35.23 28.76
CA LEU A 62 -28.46 -36.49 28.38
C LEU A 62 -27.78 -37.15 29.59
N THR A 63 -27.02 -36.38 30.39
CA THR A 63 -26.39 -36.90 31.61
C THR A 63 -27.41 -37.44 32.60
N LEU A 64 -28.50 -36.71 32.84
CA LEU A 64 -29.58 -37.18 33.71
C LEU A 64 -30.24 -38.46 33.19
N SER A 65 -30.46 -38.54 31.89
CA SER A 65 -31.03 -39.72 31.23
C SER A 65 -30.11 -40.95 31.39
N ILE A 66 -28.79 -40.79 31.20
CA ILE A 66 -27.80 -41.85 31.39
C ILE A 66 -27.83 -42.37 32.84
N TYR A 67 -27.80 -41.46 33.79
CA TYR A 67 -27.86 -41.85 35.21
C TYR A 67 -29.19 -42.47 35.61
N PHE A 68 -30.32 -41.99 35.09
CA PHE A 68 -31.63 -42.58 35.34
C PHE A 68 -31.75 -43.99 34.79
N VAL A 69 -31.36 -44.22 33.52
CA VAL A 69 -31.38 -45.56 32.91
C VAL A 69 -30.36 -46.48 33.57
N GLY A 70 -29.13 -45.98 33.78
CA GLY A 70 -28.06 -46.75 34.42
C GLY A 70 -28.41 -47.20 35.83
N SER A 71 -29.03 -46.34 36.65
CA SER A 71 -29.46 -46.68 38.01
C SER A 71 -30.52 -47.80 37.99
N ARG A 72 -31.46 -47.78 37.03
CA ARG A 72 -32.47 -48.85 36.86
C ARG A 72 -31.83 -50.16 36.45
N LEU A 73 -30.84 -50.16 35.55
CA LEU A 73 -30.12 -51.37 35.15
C LEU A 73 -29.30 -51.96 36.30
N ILE A 74 -28.60 -51.11 37.08
CA ILE A 74 -27.83 -51.54 38.26
C ILE A 74 -28.74 -52.11 39.34
N ASP A 75 -29.92 -51.55 39.58
CA ASP A 75 -30.84 -51.98 40.57
C ASP A 75 -31.39 -53.41 40.23
N SER A 76 -31.67 -53.69 38.96
CA SER A 76 -32.16 -54.96 38.44
C SER A 76 -31.08 -56.03 38.24
N ALA A 77 -29.79 -55.69 38.35
CA ALA A 77 -28.67 -56.58 38.08
C ALA A 77 -28.29 -57.50 39.24
N SER A 78 -27.62 -58.64 38.96
CA SER A 78 -27.03 -59.51 39.96
C SER A 78 -25.93 -58.78 40.75
N MET A 79 -25.65 -59.25 41.97
CA MET A 79 -24.66 -58.61 42.85
C MET A 79 -23.28 -58.58 42.23
N MET A 80 -22.92 -59.52 41.37
CA MET A 80 -21.63 -59.55 40.66
C MET A 80 -21.54 -58.52 39.50
N ASP A 81 -22.66 -58.15 38.88
CA ASP A 81 -22.74 -57.33 37.72
C ASP A 81 -22.90 -55.81 38.08
N LYS A 82 -23.25 -55.46 39.32
CA LYS A 82 -23.49 -54.09 39.74
C LYS A 82 -22.28 -53.18 39.59
N LEU A 83 -21.08 -53.65 39.96
CA LEU A 83 -19.86 -52.86 39.86
C LEU A 83 -19.40 -52.62 38.40
N PRO A 84 -19.37 -53.66 37.52
CA PRO A 84 -19.13 -53.48 36.10
C PRO A 84 -20.11 -52.51 35.46
N LEU A 85 -21.42 -52.67 35.67
CA LEU A 85 -22.44 -51.77 35.11
C LEU A 85 -22.27 -50.31 35.57
N PHE A 86 -21.87 -50.10 36.81
CA PHE A 86 -21.56 -48.74 37.29
C PHE A 86 -20.36 -48.17 36.55
N ALA A 87 -19.29 -48.93 36.37
CA ALA A 87 -18.11 -48.49 35.61
C ALA A 87 -18.48 -48.18 34.14
N ASP A 88 -19.25 -49.05 33.51
CA ASP A 88 -19.73 -48.85 32.13
C ASP A 88 -20.60 -47.59 31.99
N MET A 89 -21.46 -47.28 32.97
CA MET A 89 -22.27 -46.08 32.99
C MET A 89 -21.40 -44.82 33.05
N VAL A 90 -20.33 -44.81 33.85
CA VAL A 90 -19.38 -43.71 33.94
C VAL A 90 -18.62 -43.54 32.63
N VAL A 91 -18.12 -44.62 32.05
CA VAL A 91 -17.42 -44.62 30.76
C VAL A 91 -18.33 -44.09 29.64
N PHE A 92 -19.57 -44.61 29.58
CA PHE A 92 -20.57 -44.19 28.60
C PHE A 92 -20.90 -42.70 28.71
N SER A 93 -21.06 -42.20 29.96
CA SER A 93 -21.26 -40.76 30.20
C SER A 93 -20.09 -39.93 29.68
N SER A 94 -18.85 -40.36 29.91
CA SER A 94 -17.65 -39.72 29.41
C SER A 94 -17.60 -39.66 27.89
N TYR A 95 -17.89 -40.80 27.21
CA TYR A 95 -17.94 -40.82 25.75
C TYR A 95 -19.07 -39.96 25.17
N ALA A 96 -20.24 -39.99 25.80
CA ALA A 96 -21.35 -39.09 25.38
C ALA A 96 -20.98 -37.64 25.40
N MET A 97 -20.28 -37.18 26.45
CA MET A 97 -19.75 -35.79 26.54
C MET A 97 -18.70 -35.51 25.48
N GLN A 98 -17.79 -36.45 25.22
CA GLN A 98 -16.77 -36.32 24.20
C GLN A 98 -17.38 -36.18 22.79
N VAL A 99 -18.43 -36.96 22.49
CA VAL A 99 -19.16 -36.83 21.21
C VAL A 99 -19.78 -35.45 21.06
N ILE A 100 -20.47 -34.92 22.10
CA ILE A 100 -21.05 -33.57 22.06
C ILE A 100 -19.98 -32.54 21.83
N MET A 101 -18.85 -32.60 22.56
CA MET A 101 -17.73 -31.66 22.38
C MET A 101 -17.14 -31.72 20.98
N SER A 102 -17.05 -32.90 20.39
CA SER A 102 -16.58 -33.09 19.00
C SER A 102 -17.53 -32.43 17.99
N PHE A 103 -18.84 -32.53 18.17
CA PHE A 103 -19.82 -31.83 17.34
C PHE A 103 -19.73 -30.29 17.50
N LEU A 104 -19.51 -29.80 18.71
CA LEU A 104 -19.30 -28.35 18.95
C LEU A 104 -18.06 -27.85 18.25
N MET A 105 -16.96 -28.61 18.32
CA MET A 105 -15.73 -28.28 17.62
C MET A 105 -15.94 -28.26 16.09
N LEU A 106 -16.66 -29.23 15.57
CA LEU A 106 -17.00 -29.28 14.14
C LEU A 106 -17.85 -28.08 13.71
N ALA A 107 -18.86 -27.70 14.50
CA ALA A 107 -19.69 -26.54 14.24
C ALA A 107 -18.83 -25.26 14.23
N MET A 108 -17.86 -25.09 15.14
CA MET A 108 -16.92 -23.99 15.16
C MET A 108 -16.07 -23.92 13.90
N ILE A 109 -15.58 -25.07 13.42
CA ILE A 109 -14.82 -25.16 12.17
C ILE A 109 -15.67 -24.68 11.00
N PHE A 110 -16.94 -25.10 10.90
CA PHE A 110 -17.85 -24.66 9.84
C PHE A 110 -18.08 -23.13 9.85
N ILE A 111 -18.09 -22.49 11.02
CA ILE A 111 -18.23 -21.02 11.13
C ILE A 111 -16.91 -20.32 10.71
N MET A 112 -15.76 -20.90 11.06
CA MET A 112 -14.45 -20.30 10.75
C MET A 112 -14.00 -20.52 9.31
N TYR A 113 -14.37 -21.65 8.71
CA TYR A 113 -13.92 -22.05 7.38
C TYR A 113 -14.15 -20.97 6.29
N PRO A 114 -15.35 -20.39 6.14
CA PRO A 114 -15.57 -19.36 5.12
C PRO A 114 -14.69 -18.12 5.30
N ARG A 115 -14.42 -17.71 6.54
CA ARG A 115 -13.53 -16.60 6.85
C ARG A 115 -12.09 -16.89 6.46
N ALA A 116 -11.63 -18.10 6.80
CA ALA A 116 -10.29 -18.56 6.44
C ALA A 116 -10.13 -18.65 4.92
N GLN A 117 -11.13 -19.17 4.22
CA GLN A 117 -11.14 -19.29 2.77
C GLN A 117 -11.05 -17.93 2.08
N VAL A 118 -11.86 -16.94 2.48
CA VAL A 118 -11.82 -15.58 1.91
C VAL A 118 -10.48 -14.92 2.19
N SER A 119 -9.92 -15.07 3.39
CA SER A 119 -8.60 -14.54 3.72
C SER A 119 -7.50 -15.20 2.90
N ALA A 120 -7.53 -16.51 2.73
CA ALA A 120 -6.58 -17.25 1.90
C ALA A 120 -6.66 -16.82 0.43
N GLN A 121 -7.88 -16.64 -0.09
CA GLN A 121 -8.07 -16.18 -1.47
C GLN A 121 -7.48 -14.78 -1.67
N ARG A 122 -7.74 -13.83 -0.77
CA ARG A 122 -7.17 -12.47 -0.86
C ARG A 122 -5.63 -12.48 -0.81
N ILE A 123 -5.05 -13.34 0.02
CA ILE A 123 -3.60 -13.52 0.06
C ILE A 123 -3.09 -14.11 -1.25
N ALA A 124 -3.75 -15.14 -1.77
CA ALA A 124 -3.39 -15.77 -3.05
C ALA A 124 -3.47 -14.77 -4.21
N GLU A 125 -4.52 -13.95 -4.28
CA GLU A 125 -4.65 -12.89 -5.29
C GLU A 125 -3.44 -11.94 -5.31
N VAL A 126 -2.93 -11.57 -4.13
CA VAL A 126 -1.72 -10.73 -4.04
C VAL A 126 -0.48 -11.50 -4.47
N LEU A 127 -0.30 -12.73 -4.00
CA LEU A 127 0.86 -13.56 -4.32
C LEU A 127 0.93 -13.98 -5.80
N ASP A 128 -0.23 -14.19 -6.41
CA ASP A 128 -0.35 -14.58 -7.82
C ASP A 128 -0.24 -13.38 -8.77
N THR A 129 -0.32 -12.15 -8.24
CA THR A 129 -0.17 -10.93 -9.04
C THR A 129 1.23 -10.85 -9.62
N LYS A 130 1.32 -10.87 -10.95
CA LYS A 130 2.58 -10.76 -11.66
C LYS A 130 2.78 -9.34 -12.15
N PRO A 131 3.95 -8.73 -11.93
CA PRO A 131 4.26 -7.43 -12.51
C PRO A 131 4.09 -7.46 -14.04
N SER A 132 3.42 -6.45 -14.58
CA SER A 132 3.27 -6.30 -16.04
C SER A 132 4.59 -5.93 -16.70
N ILE A 133 5.42 -5.15 -16.00
CA ILE A 133 6.75 -4.73 -16.44
C ILE A 133 7.77 -5.73 -15.93
N LYS A 134 8.56 -6.26 -16.84
CA LYS A 134 9.62 -7.23 -16.55
C LYS A 134 10.96 -6.64 -16.93
N ASP A 135 12.01 -7.01 -16.20
CA ASP A 135 13.37 -6.61 -16.50
C ASP A 135 13.80 -7.07 -17.88
N GLY A 136 14.47 -6.15 -18.58
CA GLY A 136 15.24 -6.48 -19.76
C GLY A 136 16.61 -7.04 -19.38
N LYS A 137 17.48 -7.20 -20.37
CA LYS A 137 18.80 -7.84 -20.21
C LYS A 137 19.97 -6.87 -20.22
N VAL A 138 19.76 -5.63 -20.67
CA VAL A 138 20.81 -4.63 -20.80
C VAL A 138 21.12 -4.04 -19.43
N ASN A 139 22.36 -4.23 -18.98
CA ASN A 139 22.88 -3.77 -17.69
C ASN A 139 24.29 -3.17 -17.80
N SER A 140 24.69 -2.74 -19.00
CA SER A 140 25.99 -2.13 -19.27
C SER A 140 25.87 -0.96 -20.25
N ASP A 141 26.80 -0.01 -20.15
CA ASP A 141 26.94 1.13 -21.06
C ASP A 141 27.80 0.77 -22.27
N GLU A 142 27.23 0.12 -23.27
CA GLU A 142 27.90 -0.23 -24.52
C GLU A 142 27.56 0.75 -25.67
N THR A 143 27.15 1.97 -25.37
CA THR A 143 26.63 2.94 -26.35
C THR A 143 27.47 4.22 -26.38
N ASP A 144 27.71 4.75 -27.58
CA ASP A 144 28.35 6.05 -27.79
C ASP A 144 27.38 7.24 -27.53
N LYS A 145 26.10 6.96 -27.28
CA LYS A 145 25.02 7.94 -27.12
C LYS A 145 24.65 8.09 -25.63
N LYS A 146 25.43 8.86 -24.89
CA LYS A 146 25.14 9.13 -23.46
C LYS A 146 24.22 10.32 -23.27
N GLY A 147 23.20 10.16 -22.39
CA GLY A 147 22.27 11.24 -22.05
C GLY A 147 21.30 11.61 -23.18
N GLU A 148 21.05 10.70 -24.14
CA GLU A 148 20.07 10.90 -25.23
C GLU A 148 18.74 10.20 -24.90
N ILE A 149 17.63 10.88 -25.13
CA ILE A 149 16.27 10.32 -25.11
C ILE A 149 15.65 10.48 -26.48
N GLU A 150 15.10 9.40 -27.03
CA GLU A 150 14.40 9.46 -28.33
C GLU A 150 13.03 8.78 -28.23
N PHE A 151 11.97 9.48 -28.60
CA PHE A 151 10.62 8.97 -28.78
C PHE A 151 10.37 8.74 -30.27
N LYS A 152 9.94 7.52 -30.62
CA LYS A 152 9.63 7.13 -32.02
C LYS A 152 8.18 6.70 -32.14
N ASN A 153 7.33 7.57 -32.66
CA ASN A 153 5.90 7.32 -32.91
C ASN A 153 5.17 6.75 -31.68
N VAL A 154 5.45 7.29 -30.50
CA VAL A 154 4.95 6.78 -29.23
C VAL A 154 3.48 7.16 -29.05
N SER A 155 2.65 6.14 -28.84
CA SER A 155 1.26 6.29 -28.39
C SER A 155 1.08 5.53 -27.09
N PHE A 156 0.28 6.08 -26.18
CA PHE A 156 0.04 5.46 -24.88
C PHE A 156 -1.40 5.65 -24.41
N LYS A 157 -1.96 4.58 -23.87
CA LYS A 157 -3.17 4.57 -23.04
C LYS A 157 -2.94 3.79 -21.74
N TYR A 158 -3.59 4.21 -20.68
CA TYR A 158 -3.53 3.47 -19.41
C TYR A 158 -4.26 2.12 -19.54
N PRO A 159 -3.85 1.08 -18.78
CA PRO A 159 -4.46 -0.25 -18.86
C PRO A 159 -5.99 -0.27 -18.69
N ASP A 160 -6.51 0.61 -17.82
CA ASP A 160 -7.94 0.72 -17.53
C ASP A 160 -8.65 1.81 -18.35
N GLY A 161 -7.96 2.42 -19.31
CA GLY A 161 -8.48 3.50 -20.15
C GLY A 161 -8.76 3.06 -21.58
N ASP A 162 -9.87 3.52 -22.15
CA ASP A 162 -10.21 3.24 -23.54
C ASP A 162 -9.50 4.19 -24.52
N ASP A 163 -9.25 5.43 -24.11
CA ASP A 163 -8.69 6.47 -24.94
C ASP A 163 -7.17 6.61 -24.82
N TYR A 164 -6.53 6.92 -25.95
CA TYR A 164 -5.12 7.29 -25.98
C TYR A 164 -4.88 8.66 -25.33
N VAL A 165 -4.01 8.68 -24.30
CA VAL A 165 -3.55 9.92 -23.67
C VAL A 165 -2.45 10.58 -24.49
N LEU A 166 -1.59 9.78 -25.11
CA LEU A 166 -0.53 10.24 -26.03
C LEU A 166 -0.75 9.58 -27.39
N LYS A 167 -0.59 10.34 -28.48
CA LYS A 167 -0.75 9.86 -29.84
C LYS A 167 0.41 10.31 -30.70
N ASN A 168 1.15 9.34 -31.25
CA ASN A 168 2.17 9.54 -32.27
C ASN A 168 3.21 10.61 -31.91
N ILE A 169 3.77 10.54 -30.70
CA ILE A 169 4.79 11.47 -30.21
C ILE A 169 6.16 11.04 -30.72
N SER A 170 6.88 11.99 -31.36
CA SER A 170 8.24 11.76 -31.82
C SER A 170 9.09 13.01 -31.54
N PHE A 171 10.20 12.84 -30.84
CA PHE A 171 11.21 13.87 -30.61
C PHE A 171 12.50 13.22 -30.14
N THR A 172 13.59 13.95 -30.20
CA THR A 172 14.89 13.57 -29.64
C THR A 172 15.41 14.70 -28.74
N ALA A 173 15.92 14.33 -27.57
CA ALA A 173 16.66 15.21 -26.68
C ALA A 173 18.08 14.71 -26.59
N HIS A 174 19.06 15.53 -26.97
CA HIS A 174 20.47 15.18 -26.94
C HIS A 174 21.13 15.58 -25.62
N GLN A 175 22.29 15.00 -25.35
CA GLN A 175 23.10 15.32 -24.19
C GLN A 175 23.33 16.84 -24.06
N GLY A 176 23.07 17.39 -22.87
CA GLY A 176 23.23 18.84 -22.59
C GLY A 176 22.07 19.70 -23.10
N GLU A 177 21.08 19.10 -23.74
CA GLU A 177 19.87 19.80 -24.17
C GLU A 177 18.82 19.86 -23.06
N THR A 178 18.09 20.99 -22.99
CA THR A 178 16.90 21.10 -22.14
C THR A 178 15.66 21.11 -23.02
N VAL A 179 14.81 20.10 -22.86
CA VAL A 179 13.54 20.00 -23.58
C VAL A 179 12.39 20.33 -22.64
N ALA A 180 11.64 21.40 -22.96
CA ALA A 180 10.47 21.82 -22.21
C ALA A 180 9.18 21.31 -22.86
N ILE A 181 8.38 20.56 -22.09
CA ILE A 181 7.09 20.02 -22.51
C ILE A 181 6.00 20.95 -22.01
N ILE A 182 5.38 21.71 -22.92
CA ILE A 182 4.35 22.72 -22.61
C ILE A 182 2.98 22.24 -23.07
N GLY A 183 1.96 22.47 -22.25
CA GLY A 183 0.57 22.14 -22.58
C GLY A 183 -0.38 22.39 -21.41
N SER A 184 -1.67 22.35 -21.70
CA SER A 184 -2.74 22.52 -20.70
C SER A 184 -2.71 21.40 -19.64
N THR A 185 -3.38 21.61 -18.52
CA THR A 185 -3.63 20.54 -17.53
C THR A 185 -4.38 19.40 -18.19
N GLY A 186 -3.93 18.16 -17.94
CA GLY A 186 -4.53 16.97 -18.57
C GLY A 186 -4.04 16.64 -19.99
N SER A 187 -3.07 17.40 -20.56
CA SER A 187 -2.53 17.12 -21.91
C SER A 187 -1.57 15.93 -21.98
N GLY A 188 -1.32 15.22 -20.88
CA GLY A 188 -0.46 14.02 -20.87
C GLY A 188 1.02 14.28 -20.56
N LYS A 189 1.43 15.48 -20.11
CA LYS A 189 2.84 15.81 -19.80
C LYS A 189 3.46 14.81 -18.79
N THR A 190 2.87 14.68 -17.62
CA THR A 190 3.28 13.72 -16.59
C THR A 190 3.27 12.28 -17.12
N THR A 191 2.27 11.92 -17.93
CA THR A 191 2.21 10.60 -18.57
C THR A 191 3.42 10.35 -19.45
N MET A 192 3.80 11.34 -20.29
CA MET A 192 4.91 11.21 -21.22
C MET A 192 6.25 11.00 -20.47
N ILE A 193 6.52 11.82 -19.46
CA ILE A 193 7.77 11.69 -18.70
C ILE A 193 7.83 10.41 -17.85
N ASN A 194 6.69 9.86 -17.43
CA ASN A 194 6.61 8.58 -16.70
C ASN A 194 6.92 7.35 -17.57
N LEU A 195 6.90 7.49 -18.89
CA LEU A 195 7.32 6.42 -19.80
C LEU A 195 8.84 6.29 -19.89
N ILE A 196 9.60 7.35 -19.60
CA ILE A 196 11.07 7.34 -19.67
C ILE A 196 11.67 6.40 -18.60
N PRO A 197 11.29 6.50 -17.28
CA PRO A 197 11.73 5.54 -16.27
C PRO A 197 10.99 4.19 -16.38
N ARG A 198 10.18 4.02 -17.41
CA ARG A 198 9.40 2.80 -17.65
C ARG A 198 8.47 2.46 -16.48
N PHE A 199 7.78 3.45 -15.90
CA PHE A 199 6.68 3.18 -14.96
C PHE A 199 5.48 2.55 -15.68
N TYR A 200 5.41 2.76 -16.99
CA TYR A 200 4.49 2.10 -17.93
C TYR A 200 5.23 1.80 -19.22
N ASP A 201 4.84 0.73 -19.92
CA ASP A 201 5.29 0.46 -21.27
C ASP A 201 4.42 1.22 -22.30
N ALA A 202 5.06 1.82 -23.30
CA ALA A 202 4.33 2.44 -24.41
C ALA A 202 3.42 1.40 -25.09
N THR A 203 2.19 1.84 -25.46
CA THR A 203 1.23 1.00 -26.17
C THR A 203 1.69 0.75 -27.61
N GLU A 204 2.20 1.80 -28.27
CA GLU A 204 2.75 1.75 -29.62
C GLU A 204 4.01 2.62 -29.68
N GLY A 205 4.89 2.31 -30.61
CA GLY A 205 6.14 3.01 -30.80
C GLY A 205 7.22 2.55 -29.83
N THR A 206 8.33 3.28 -29.77
CA THR A 206 9.53 2.91 -29.04
C THR A 206 10.11 4.12 -28.33
N ILE A 207 10.60 3.95 -27.12
CA ILE A 207 11.33 4.95 -26.34
C ILE A 207 12.73 4.43 -26.14
N LEU A 208 13.70 5.22 -26.59
CA LEU A 208 15.12 4.89 -26.43
C LEU A 208 15.76 5.82 -25.42
N VAL A 209 16.57 5.26 -24.55
CA VAL A 209 17.53 5.96 -23.70
C VAL A 209 18.91 5.49 -24.10
N ASP A 210 19.80 6.42 -24.43
CA ASP A 210 21.13 6.13 -24.94
C ASP A 210 21.15 5.19 -26.17
N GLY A 211 20.09 5.27 -26.99
CA GLY A 211 19.93 4.46 -28.18
C GLY A 211 19.39 3.04 -27.96
N VAL A 212 19.12 2.65 -26.71
CA VAL A 212 18.57 1.35 -26.31
C VAL A 212 17.11 1.49 -25.88
N ASP A 213 16.25 0.56 -26.30
CA ASP A 213 14.83 0.54 -25.90
C ASP A 213 14.73 0.39 -24.38
N VAL A 214 13.90 1.23 -23.73
CA VAL A 214 13.66 1.14 -22.29
C VAL A 214 13.14 -0.23 -21.86
N LYS A 215 12.53 -0.99 -22.77
CA LYS A 215 12.04 -2.36 -22.53
C LYS A 215 13.17 -3.38 -22.41
N ASP A 216 14.31 -3.11 -23.03
CA ASP A 216 15.46 -4.01 -23.03
C ASP A 216 16.38 -3.81 -21.83
N TYR A 217 16.25 -2.69 -21.12
CA TYR A 217 17.01 -2.41 -19.92
C TYR A 217 16.58 -3.26 -18.71
N ASN A 218 17.56 -3.66 -17.88
CA ASN A 218 17.30 -3.91 -16.47
C ASN A 218 16.82 -2.61 -15.83
N GLN A 219 15.72 -2.64 -15.09
CA GLN A 219 15.07 -1.43 -14.55
C GLN A 219 15.99 -0.67 -13.60
N GLU A 220 16.72 -1.37 -12.73
CA GLU A 220 17.67 -0.75 -11.80
C GLU A 220 18.75 0.03 -12.57
N PHE A 221 19.28 -0.56 -13.63
CA PHE A 221 20.29 0.09 -14.46
C PHE A 221 19.74 1.33 -15.18
N LEU A 222 18.54 1.24 -15.74
CA LEU A 222 17.83 2.39 -16.33
C LEU A 222 17.63 3.49 -15.29
N HIS A 223 17.09 3.15 -14.12
CA HIS A 223 16.79 4.11 -13.05
C HIS A 223 18.07 4.78 -12.50
N ASN A 224 19.21 4.10 -12.53
CA ASN A 224 20.50 4.69 -12.11
C ASN A 224 21.00 5.79 -13.06
N LYS A 225 20.54 5.81 -14.31
CA LYS A 225 20.82 6.88 -15.28
C LYS A 225 19.96 8.13 -15.07
N LEU A 226 18.84 8.00 -14.35
CA LEU A 226 17.79 9.02 -14.26
C LEU A 226 17.76 9.71 -12.89
N GLY A 227 17.64 11.02 -12.90
CA GLY A 227 17.27 11.84 -11.74
C GLY A 227 15.83 12.34 -11.91
N TYR A 228 14.89 11.71 -11.22
CA TYR A 228 13.47 12.00 -11.35
C TYR A 228 12.96 12.84 -10.19
N VAL A 229 12.35 13.99 -10.50
CA VAL A 229 11.71 14.89 -9.53
C VAL A 229 10.22 14.96 -9.83
N PRO A 230 9.38 14.32 -9.01
CA PRO A 230 7.93 14.28 -9.23
C PRO A 230 7.28 15.63 -8.90
N GLN A 231 6.11 15.88 -9.47
CA GLN A 231 5.27 17.05 -9.21
C GLN A 231 4.99 17.24 -7.71
N LYS A 232 4.68 16.16 -7.01
CA LYS A 232 4.49 16.15 -5.56
C LYS A 232 5.73 15.59 -4.88
N ALA A 233 6.52 16.47 -4.27
CA ALA A 233 7.69 16.06 -3.50
C ALA A 233 7.30 15.20 -2.29
N VAL A 234 7.75 13.95 -2.28
CA VAL A 234 7.55 13.01 -1.19
C VAL A 234 8.78 12.95 -0.31
N MET A 235 8.59 13.18 1.00
CA MET A 235 9.64 13.05 2.02
C MET A 235 9.37 11.83 2.89
N PHE A 236 10.45 11.12 3.20
CA PHE A 236 10.42 9.98 4.10
C PHE A 236 10.77 10.41 5.53
N SER A 237 10.26 9.71 6.52
CA SER A 237 10.64 9.95 7.90
C SER A 237 12.10 9.59 8.12
N GLY A 238 12.91 10.53 8.61
CA GLY A 238 14.35 10.38 8.76
C GLY A 238 15.05 11.73 8.84
N SER A 239 16.35 11.79 8.60
CA SER A 239 17.08 13.06 8.54
C SER A 239 17.00 13.72 7.17
N VAL A 240 17.44 14.98 7.05
CA VAL A 240 17.64 15.65 5.76
C VAL A 240 18.65 14.86 4.93
N ASN A 241 19.79 14.45 5.52
CA ASN A 241 20.79 13.60 4.87
C ASN A 241 20.16 12.33 4.29
N TYR A 242 19.38 11.61 5.09
CA TYR A 242 18.66 10.41 4.64
C TYR A 242 17.76 10.68 3.43
N ASN A 243 17.04 11.80 3.45
CA ASN A 243 16.15 12.16 2.35
C ASN A 243 16.88 12.57 1.08
N VAL A 244 18.01 13.24 1.17
CA VAL A 244 18.82 13.64 0.00
C VAL A 244 19.60 12.47 -0.59
N ALA A 245 20.17 11.63 0.27
CA ALA A 245 20.89 10.41 -0.15
C ALA A 245 19.98 9.22 -0.43
N TYR A 246 18.65 9.42 -0.49
CA TYR A 246 17.70 8.33 -0.58
C TYR A 246 17.86 7.45 -1.82
N GLY A 247 17.97 6.15 -1.57
CA GLY A 247 18.05 5.12 -2.60
C GLY A 247 19.48 4.80 -3.06
N ASP A 248 19.65 3.61 -3.63
CA ASP A 248 20.89 3.19 -4.25
C ASP A 248 20.99 3.82 -5.65
N ASN A 249 22.18 4.30 -6.02
CA ASN A 249 22.48 4.85 -7.34
C ASN A 249 23.43 3.96 -8.17
N GLY A 250 23.73 2.75 -7.69
CA GLY A 250 24.69 1.83 -8.31
C GLY A 250 26.17 2.26 -8.20
N LYS A 251 26.45 3.37 -7.50
CA LYS A 251 27.81 3.96 -7.35
C LYS A 251 28.31 3.93 -5.89
N GLY A 252 27.55 3.30 -4.99
CA GLY A 252 27.85 3.24 -3.56
C GLY A 252 27.26 4.41 -2.75
N GLU A 253 27.70 4.54 -1.50
CA GLU A 253 27.18 5.57 -0.59
C GLU A 253 27.48 6.99 -1.06
N ILE A 254 26.48 7.86 -1.03
CA ILE A 254 26.61 9.27 -1.39
C ILE A 254 27.34 10.00 -0.26
N SER A 255 28.48 10.61 -0.56
CA SER A 255 29.30 11.33 0.43
C SER A 255 28.61 12.58 0.97
N GLU A 256 28.93 12.97 2.21
CA GLU A 256 28.39 14.19 2.82
C GLU A 256 28.69 15.44 1.97
N ASP A 257 29.86 15.52 1.33
CA ASP A 257 30.22 16.65 0.47
C ASP A 257 29.33 16.70 -0.79
N THR A 258 28.97 15.54 -1.34
CA THR A 258 28.00 15.46 -2.45
C THR A 258 26.62 15.92 -2.02
N ILE A 259 26.18 15.51 -0.83
CA ILE A 259 24.90 15.93 -0.26
C ILE A 259 24.88 17.45 -0.07
N LYS A 260 25.93 18.04 0.53
CA LYS A 260 26.03 19.48 0.74
C LYS A 260 25.98 20.25 -0.57
N LYS A 261 26.74 19.82 -1.58
CA LYS A 261 26.69 20.41 -2.92
C LYS A 261 25.32 20.32 -3.56
N ALA A 262 24.66 19.17 -3.45
CA ALA A 262 23.32 18.99 -4.00
C ALA A 262 22.29 19.89 -3.32
N VAL A 263 22.39 20.07 -1.99
CA VAL A 263 21.54 20.96 -1.20
C VAL A 263 21.80 22.43 -1.56
N GLU A 264 23.05 22.81 -1.76
CA GLU A 264 23.45 24.15 -2.21
C GLU A 264 22.88 24.46 -3.61
N ILE A 265 23.12 23.59 -4.59
CA ILE A 265 22.60 23.74 -5.96
C ILE A 265 21.07 23.84 -5.95
N ALA A 266 20.39 22.99 -5.18
CA ALA A 266 18.94 23.01 -5.03
C ALA A 266 18.41 24.21 -4.22
N GLN A 267 19.26 25.20 -3.89
CA GLN A 267 18.90 26.40 -3.10
C GLN A 267 18.24 26.06 -1.75
N ALA A 268 18.61 24.90 -1.17
CA ALA A 268 18.04 24.39 0.08
C ALA A 268 18.91 24.70 1.31
N GLU A 269 20.17 25.11 1.11
CA GLU A 269 21.16 25.31 2.17
C GLU A 269 20.67 26.29 3.24
N GLU A 270 20.11 27.42 2.84
CA GLU A 270 19.69 28.47 3.76
C GLU A 270 18.70 27.96 4.82
N PHE A 271 17.72 27.16 4.45
CA PHE A 271 16.75 26.66 5.42
C PHE A 271 17.28 25.43 6.18
N VAL A 272 18.09 24.59 5.55
CA VAL A 272 18.70 23.41 6.21
C VAL A 272 19.66 23.87 7.32
N GLU A 273 20.51 24.86 7.05
CA GLU A 273 21.44 25.43 8.04
C GLU A 273 20.73 26.13 9.22
N LYS A 274 19.49 26.59 9.02
CA LYS A 274 18.65 27.18 10.07
C LYS A 274 17.94 26.15 10.94
N MET A 275 17.92 24.87 10.54
CA MET A 275 17.35 23.79 11.38
C MET A 275 18.27 23.50 12.57
N PRO A 276 17.71 23.14 13.75
CA PRO A 276 18.52 22.92 14.96
C PRO A 276 19.65 21.89 14.78
N GLU A 277 19.38 20.80 14.04
CA GLU A 277 20.33 19.72 13.76
C GLU A 277 20.83 19.73 12.31
N LYS A 278 20.55 20.80 11.56
CA LYS A 278 20.99 21.00 10.18
C LYS A 278 20.65 19.78 9.29
N TYR A 279 21.67 19.15 8.71
CA TYR A 279 21.55 17.97 7.86
C TYR A 279 21.02 16.73 8.58
N GLU A 280 21.19 16.64 9.91
CA GLU A 280 20.60 15.57 10.74
C GLU A 280 19.21 15.94 11.28
N ALA A 281 18.70 17.12 10.97
CA ALA A 281 17.38 17.56 11.38
C ALA A 281 16.29 16.57 10.92
N HIS A 282 15.39 16.23 11.83
CA HIS A 282 14.33 15.27 11.58
C HIS A 282 13.27 15.80 10.60
N VAL A 283 13.05 15.04 9.55
CA VAL A 283 11.94 15.20 8.60
C VAL A 283 10.83 14.22 8.98
N ALA A 284 9.65 14.74 9.30
CA ALA A 284 8.49 13.92 9.64
C ALA A 284 7.95 13.17 8.41
N GLN A 285 7.17 12.11 8.64
CA GLN A 285 6.52 11.33 7.57
C GLN A 285 5.71 12.25 6.63
N GLY A 286 5.97 12.15 5.32
CA GLY A 286 5.38 13.03 4.31
C GLY A 286 5.89 14.48 4.39
N GLY A 287 6.91 14.76 5.21
CA GLY A 287 7.47 16.10 5.38
C GLY A 287 6.47 17.11 5.95
N THR A 288 5.61 16.69 6.89
CA THR A 288 4.56 17.56 7.45
C THR A 288 5.11 18.77 8.20
N ASN A 289 6.36 18.71 8.62
CA ASN A 289 7.11 19.80 9.26
C ASN A 289 7.87 20.70 8.27
N LEU A 290 7.73 20.48 6.97
CA LEU A 290 8.35 21.27 5.92
C LEU A 290 7.30 21.98 5.05
N SER A 291 7.62 23.17 4.54
CA SER A 291 6.79 23.84 3.55
C SER A 291 6.85 23.15 2.18
N GLY A 292 5.89 23.43 1.29
CA GLY A 292 5.88 22.87 -0.07
C GLY A 292 7.17 23.12 -0.84
N GLY A 293 7.64 24.37 -0.84
CA GLY A 293 8.89 24.77 -1.50
C GLY A 293 10.14 24.12 -0.88
N GLN A 294 10.17 23.91 0.44
CA GLN A 294 11.27 23.19 1.11
C GLN A 294 11.31 21.73 0.68
N LYS A 295 10.16 21.04 0.63
CA LYS A 295 10.07 19.66 0.13
C LYS A 295 10.55 19.56 -1.31
N GLN A 296 10.14 20.51 -2.15
CA GLN A 296 10.50 20.52 -3.56
C GLN A 296 12.00 20.68 -3.74
N ARG A 297 12.63 21.63 -3.02
CA ARG A 297 14.08 21.81 -3.04
C ARG A 297 14.85 20.57 -2.56
N LEU A 298 14.36 19.89 -1.51
CA LEU A 298 14.97 18.62 -1.08
C LEU A 298 14.78 17.48 -2.09
N ALA A 299 13.66 17.45 -2.81
CA ALA A 299 13.45 16.46 -3.89
C ALA A 299 14.38 16.73 -5.07
N ILE A 300 14.63 18.00 -5.40
CA ILE A 300 15.62 18.40 -6.41
C ILE A 300 17.03 18.04 -5.93
N ALA A 301 17.39 18.34 -4.68
CA ALA A 301 18.68 17.95 -4.09
C ALA A 301 18.91 16.42 -4.16
N ARG A 302 17.87 15.61 -3.88
CA ARG A 302 17.89 14.15 -4.03
C ARG A 302 18.26 13.71 -5.45
N ALA A 303 17.64 14.33 -6.46
CA ALA A 303 17.95 14.01 -7.85
C ALA A 303 19.37 14.41 -8.22
N ILE A 304 19.85 15.58 -7.76
CA ILE A 304 21.22 16.06 -8.02
C ILE A 304 22.25 15.17 -7.31
N ALA A 305 22.02 14.78 -6.07
CA ALA A 305 22.94 13.95 -5.29
C ALA A 305 23.23 12.58 -5.93
N ARG A 306 22.27 12.06 -6.70
CA ARG A 306 22.47 10.81 -7.48
C ARG A 306 23.45 10.95 -8.63
N ASN A 307 23.74 12.17 -9.07
CA ASN A 307 24.57 12.48 -10.24
C ASN A 307 24.17 11.66 -11.49
N PRO A 308 22.90 11.81 -11.94
CA PRO A 308 22.38 11.06 -13.08
C PRO A 308 22.91 11.61 -14.41
N GLU A 309 22.72 10.85 -15.50
CA GLU A 309 23.00 11.30 -16.86
C GLU A 309 21.86 12.19 -17.41
N ILE A 310 20.63 11.93 -16.96
CA ILE A 310 19.42 12.57 -17.44
C ILE A 310 18.58 13.04 -16.24
N TYR A 311 18.16 14.29 -16.27
CA TYR A 311 17.23 14.85 -15.29
C TYR A 311 15.82 14.96 -15.85
N ILE A 312 14.82 14.54 -15.07
CA ILE A 312 13.40 14.62 -15.42
C ILE A 312 12.69 15.39 -14.31
N PHE A 313 12.06 16.50 -14.67
CA PHE A 313 11.33 17.37 -13.75
C PHE A 313 9.84 17.42 -14.14
N ASP A 314 8.95 17.00 -13.24
CA ASP A 314 7.51 17.07 -13.43
C ASP A 314 6.94 18.25 -12.65
N ASP A 315 6.73 19.38 -13.33
CA ASP A 315 6.18 20.63 -12.74
C ASP A 315 6.85 21.01 -11.40
N SER A 316 8.16 20.72 -11.30
CA SER A 316 8.88 20.75 -10.03
C SER A 316 9.23 22.17 -9.55
N PHE A 317 9.01 23.19 -10.37
CA PHE A 317 9.35 24.56 -10.08
C PHE A 317 8.16 25.41 -9.64
N SER A 318 6.93 24.94 -9.85
CA SER A 318 5.68 25.67 -9.54
C SER A 318 5.50 26.03 -8.06
N ALA A 319 6.13 25.28 -7.14
CA ALA A 319 6.08 25.54 -5.70
C ALA A 319 7.22 26.42 -5.20
N LEU A 320 8.14 26.85 -6.08
CA LEU A 320 9.28 27.70 -5.75
C LEU A 320 8.93 29.18 -5.90
N ASP A 321 9.61 30.03 -5.12
CA ASP A 321 9.57 31.45 -5.34
C ASP A 321 10.42 31.85 -6.58
N TYR A 322 10.08 32.98 -7.21
CA TYR A 322 10.68 33.41 -8.46
C TYR A 322 12.21 33.52 -8.39
N LYS A 323 12.76 33.96 -7.24
CA LYS A 323 14.20 34.11 -7.08
C LYS A 323 14.90 32.75 -7.07
N THR A 324 14.34 31.80 -6.35
CA THR A 324 14.85 30.41 -6.27
C THR A 324 14.75 29.72 -7.63
N ASP A 325 13.61 29.86 -8.32
CA ASP A 325 13.39 29.31 -9.66
C ASP A 325 14.40 29.86 -10.69
N TYR A 326 14.66 31.15 -10.66
CA TYR A 326 15.64 31.79 -11.57
C TYR A 326 17.10 31.39 -11.31
N THR A 327 17.43 31.05 -10.05
CA THR A 327 18.81 30.70 -9.67
C THR A 327 19.13 29.25 -9.87
N LEU A 328 18.10 28.37 -9.76
CA LEU A 328 18.18 26.94 -9.91
C LEU A 328 18.24 26.53 -11.39
#